data_16dec35f323536375ff8f92a862be26c
#
_entry.id   16dec35f323536375ff8f92a862be26c
#
_cell.length_a   1.000
_cell.length_b   1.000
_cell.length_c   1.000
_cell.angle_alpha   90.00
_cell.angle_beta   90.00
_cell.angle_gamma   90.00
#
_symmetry.space_group_name_H-M   'P 1'
#
loop_
_entity.id
_entity.type
_entity.pdbx_description
1 polymer ?
#
loop_
_entity_poly.entity_id
_entity_poly.type
_entity_poly.pdbx_seq_one_letter_code
_entity_poly.pdbx_strand_id
1 'polypeptide(L)'
;MLAAAQPLSATRQNLWRLTVIRVLVLAAQAGSVGVAYWTELLPLPWLSLAATLALSSLLCAFTALRLRLSLPVTELEYAFQLACDLLIHSALLYYSGGSTNPFVSYYLVPLAIAAVTLPWIYSLVLSGLALVAYSLLLVQFYPLETLPLARDTMQVYGMWLSIALAAAVITFFAARMAEELRRQEQWRGERREESLRDEQLLAVATQAAGAAHELGTPLSTMSVLINEMRQDHHDPQLQEDLAILQDQVKLCKQTLQQLV
;
A
#
# COMPACT_ATOMS: atom_id res chain seq x y z
N MET A 1 -22.63 -6.65 16.97
CA MET A 1 -21.44 -7.27 16.36
C MET A 1 -21.18 -6.59 15.02
N LEU A 2 -20.42 -5.50 15.02
CA LEU A 2 -19.96 -4.83 13.80
C LEU A 2 -18.80 -5.67 13.27
N ALA A 3 -18.99 -6.33 12.13
CA ALA A 3 -17.93 -7.04 11.43
C ALA A 3 -16.83 -6.02 11.11
N ALA A 4 -15.69 -6.14 11.78
CA ALA A 4 -14.49 -5.39 11.47
C ALA A 4 -14.18 -5.61 9.98
N ALA A 5 -14.27 -4.56 9.18
CA ALA A 5 -13.93 -4.60 7.76
C ALA A 5 -12.47 -5.06 7.65
N GLN A 6 -12.26 -6.28 7.16
CA GLN A 6 -10.92 -6.78 6.88
C GLN A 6 -10.21 -5.78 5.96
N PRO A 7 -8.97 -5.39 6.24
CA PRO A 7 -8.24 -4.50 5.37
C PRO A 7 -8.16 -5.13 3.98
N LEU A 8 -8.69 -4.40 2.98
CA LEU A 8 -8.60 -4.81 1.58
C LEU A 8 -7.14 -5.05 1.23
N SER A 9 -6.82 -6.15 0.54
CA SER A 9 -5.45 -6.39 0.06
C SER A 9 -4.96 -5.18 -0.73
N ALA A 10 -3.68 -4.81 -0.59
CA ALA A 10 -3.10 -3.64 -1.26
C ALA A 10 -3.41 -3.64 -2.78
N THR A 11 -3.36 -4.80 -3.42
CA THR A 11 -3.67 -4.97 -4.85
C THR A 11 -5.13 -4.65 -5.17
N ARG A 12 -6.08 -5.00 -4.30
CA ARG A 12 -7.50 -4.66 -4.49
C ARG A 12 -7.76 -3.16 -4.36
N GLN A 13 -7.09 -2.49 -3.43
CA GLN A 13 -7.16 -1.03 -3.30
C GLN A 13 -6.58 -0.33 -4.54
N ASN A 14 -5.46 -0.83 -5.07
CA ASN A 14 -4.85 -0.32 -6.28
C ASN A 14 -5.76 -0.51 -7.49
N LEU A 15 -6.44 -1.66 -7.61
CA LEU A 15 -7.40 -1.91 -8.68
C LEU A 15 -8.62 -0.97 -8.60
N TRP A 16 -9.09 -0.66 -7.39
CA TRP A 16 -10.16 0.33 -7.21
C TRP A 16 -9.69 1.74 -7.63
N ARG A 17 -8.49 2.14 -7.21
CA ARG A 17 -7.87 3.43 -7.62
C ARG A 17 -7.71 3.51 -9.14
N LEU A 18 -7.24 2.44 -9.77
CA LEU A 18 -7.13 2.32 -11.23
C LEU A 18 -8.51 2.51 -11.90
N THR A 19 -9.56 1.90 -11.35
CA THR A 19 -10.92 2.05 -11.89
C THR A 19 -11.38 3.50 -11.84
N VAL A 20 -11.13 4.23 -10.76
CA VAL A 20 -11.46 5.66 -10.65
C VAL A 20 -10.70 6.49 -11.70
N ILE A 21 -9.39 6.25 -11.84
CA ILE A 21 -8.56 6.93 -12.85
C ILE A 21 -9.10 6.64 -14.26
N ARG A 22 -9.43 5.38 -14.55
CA ARG A 22 -9.99 4.94 -15.84
C ARG A 22 -11.28 5.69 -16.17
N VAL A 23 -12.18 5.87 -15.20
CA VAL A 23 -13.42 6.64 -15.40
C VAL A 23 -13.12 8.10 -15.77
N LEU A 24 -12.17 8.74 -15.07
CA LEU A 24 -11.77 10.13 -15.36
C LEU A 24 -11.15 10.25 -16.75
N VAL A 25 -10.26 9.34 -17.10
CA VAL A 25 -9.59 9.32 -18.41
C VAL A 25 -10.59 9.03 -19.53
N LEU A 26 -11.49 8.06 -19.33
CA LEU A 26 -12.55 7.75 -20.29
C LEU A 26 -13.45 8.96 -20.54
N ALA A 27 -13.81 9.69 -19.47
CA ALA A 27 -14.61 10.93 -19.60
C ALA A 27 -13.85 11.99 -20.41
N ALA A 28 -12.55 12.17 -20.17
CA ALA A 28 -11.71 13.10 -20.93
C ALA A 28 -11.57 12.68 -22.41
N GLN A 29 -11.36 11.39 -22.68
CA GLN A 29 -11.28 10.85 -24.05
C GLN A 29 -12.61 11.00 -24.79
N ALA A 30 -13.73 10.65 -24.15
CA ALA A 30 -15.07 10.81 -24.72
C ALA A 30 -15.40 12.29 -24.98
N GLY A 31 -15.02 13.18 -24.07
CA GLY A 31 -15.14 14.62 -24.24
C GLY A 31 -14.34 15.14 -25.43
N SER A 32 -13.07 14.72 -25.57
CA SER A 32 -12.21 15.12 -26.70
C SER A 32 -12.76 14.63 -28.05
N VAL A 33 -13.20 13.36 -28.11
CA VAL A 33 -13.82 12.77 -29.29
C VAL A 33 -15.15 13.48 -29.59
N GLY A 34 -15.94 13.80 -28.56
CA GLY A 34 -17.23 14.54 -28.72
C GLY A 34 -17.03 15.97 -29.27
N VAL A 35 -16.01 16.69 -28.79
CA VAL A 35 -15.63 18.00 -29.31
C VAL A 35 -15.20 17.90 -30.76
N ALA A 36 -14.35 16.93 -31.10
CA ALA A 36 -13.91 16.68 -32.46
C ALA A 36 -15.09 16.35 -33.40
N TYR A 37 -16.05 15.58 -32.92
CA TYR A 37 -17.28 15.26 -33.62
C TYR A 37 -18.13 16.50 -33.90
N TRP A 38 -18.33 17.35 -32.89
CA TRP A 38 -19.21 18.53 -33.03
C TRP A 38 -18.59 19.65 -33.86
N THR A 39 -17.26 19.77 -33.85
CA THR A 39 -16.55 20.78 -34.64
C THR A 39 -16.37 20.39 -36.11
N GLU A 40 -16.60 19.12 -36.48
CA GLU A 40 -16.40 18.56 -37.82
C GLU A 40 -15.03 18.87 -38.45
N LEU A 41 -14.05 19.27 -37.61
CA LEU A 41 -12.71 19.69 -38.03
C LEU A 41 -11.83 18.54 -38.52
N LEU A 42 -12.19 17.30 -38.18
CA LEU A 42 -11.40 16.11 -38.46
C LEU A 42 -12.24 15.00 -39.06
N PRO A 43 -11.87 14.45 -40.24
CA PRO A 43 -12.53 13.28 -40.84
C PRO A 43 -12.12 12.00 -40.06
N LEU A 44 -12.67 11.81 -38.87
CA LEU A 44 -12.37 10.68 -38.00
C LEU A 44 -13.26 9.47 -38.32
N PRO A 45 -12.75 8.24 -38.15
CA PRO A 45 -13.55 7.01 -38.26
C PRO A 45 -14.41 6.83 -37.00
N TRP A 46 -15.54 7.55 -36.92
CA TRP A 46 -16.40 7.64 -35.74
C TRP A 46 -16.85 6.30 -35.17
N LEU A 47 -17.15 5.33 -36.06
CA LEU A 47 -17.58 4.00 -35.65
C LEU A 47 -16.45 3.28 -34.89
N SER A 48 -15.21 3.36 -35.39
CA SER A 48 -14.05 2.73 -34.74
C SER A 48 -13.67 3.40 -33.42
N LEU A 49 -13.77 4.73 -33.36
CA LEU A 49 -13.55 5.47 -32.11
C LEU A 49 -14.65 5.17 -31.08
N ALA A 50 -15.91 5.15 -31.49
CA ALA A 50 -17.01 4.75 -30.60
C ALA A 50 -16.86 3.31 -30.10
N ALA A 51 -16.42 2.39 -30.95
CA ALA A 51 -16.16 1.00 -30.57
C ALA A 51 -15.01 0.89 -29.53
N THR A 52 -13.93 1.66 -29.71
CA THR A 52 -12.80 1.67 -28.73
C THR A 52 -13.21 2.28 -27.39
N LEU A 53 -14.00 3.35 -27.38
CA LEU A 53 -14.57 3.93 -26.16
C LEU A 53 -15.55 2.98 -25.47
N ALA A 54 -16.39 2.27 -26.25
CA ALA A 54 -17.30 1.25 -25.74
C ALA A 54 -16.52 0.09 -25.10
N LEU A 55 -15.43 -0.37 -25.72
CA LEU A 55 -14.56 -1.41 -25.17
C LEU A 55 -13.91 -0.97 -23.86
N SER A 56 -13.42 0.28 -23.77
CA SER A 56 -12.89 0.85 -22.54
C SER A 56 -13.96 0.94 -21.44
N SER A 57 -15.18 1.34 -21.78
CA SER A 57 -16.32 1.38 -20.87
C SER A 57 -16.69 -0.01 -20.36
N LEU A 58 -16.69 -1.01 -21.24
CA LEU A 58 -16.96 -2.41 -20.89
C LEU A 58 -15.88 -2.96 -19.93
N LEU A 59 -14.61 -2.68 -20.20
CA LEU A 59 -13.51 -3.05 -19.30
C LEU A 59 -13.67 -2.39 -17.93
N CYS A 60 -14.05 -1.11 -17.89
CA CYS A 60 -14.33 -0.39 -16.64
C CYS A 60 -15.48 -1.03 -15.86
N ALA A 61 -16.59 -1.34 -16.53
CA ALA A 61 -17.75 -2.00 -15.93
C ALA A 61 -17.40 -3.41 -15.42
N PHE A 62 -16.65 -4.18 -16.20
CA PHE A 62 -16.16 -5.49 -15.80
C PHE A 62 -15.28 -5.40 -14.54
N THR A 63 -14.34 -4.45 -14.48
CA THR A 63 -13.48 -4.24 -13.32
C THR A 63 -14.30 -3.82 -12.09
N ALA A 64 -15.29 -2.94 -12.26
CA ALA A 64 -16.18 -2.53 -11.18
C ALA A 64 -17.02 -3.71 -10.65
N LEU A 65 -17.51 -4.58 -11.54
CA LEU A 65 -18.22 -5.80 -11.15
C LEU A 65 -17.29 -6.79 -10.45
N ARG A 66 -16.08 -6.98 -10.96
CA ARG A 66 -15.04 -7.82 -10.35
C ARG A 66 -14.69 -7.37 -8.93
N LEU A 67 -14.64 -6.07 -8.67
CA LEU A 67 -14.41 -5.50 -7.35
C LEU A 67 -15.57 -5.75 -6.35
N ARG A 68 -16.77 -6.08 -6.81
CA ARG A 68 -17.88 -6.49 -5.93
C ARG A 68 -17.71 -7.91 -5.39
N LEU A 69 -16.94 -8.75 -6.09
CA LEU A 69 -16.63 -10.10 -5.64
C LEU A 69 -15.61 -10.06 -4.49
N SER A 70 -15.74 -10.94 -3.51
CA SER A 70 -14.83 -11.04 -2.36
C SER A 70 -13.52 -11.78 -2.66
N LEU A 71 -13.28 -12.16 -3.91
CA LEU A 71 -12.09 -12.91 -4.32
C LEU A 71 -10.83 -12.04 -4.28
N PRO A 72 -9.67 -12.58 -3.88
CA PRO A 72 -8.41 -11.85 -3.89
C PRO A 72 -8.02 -11.44 -5.31
N VAL A 73 -7.48 -10.23 -5.45
CA VAL A 73 -6.93 -9.71 -6.71
C VAL A 73 -5.44 -10.04 -6.75
N THR A 74 -5.00 -10.71 -7.83
CA THR A 74 -3.59 -11.06 -8.03
C THR A 74 -2.84 -9.92 -8.74
N GLU A 75 -1.52 -9.88 -8.58
CA GLU A 75 -0.65 -8.92 -9.29
C GLU A 75 -0.73 -9.13 -10.81
N LEU A 76 -0.84 -10.39 -11.26
CA LEU A 76 -1.01 -10.72 -12.67
C LEU A 76 -2.32 -10.17 -13.24
N GLU A 77 -3.44 -10.30 -12.49
CA GLU A 77 -4.74 -9.73 -12.88
C GLU A 77 -4.63 -8.21 -13.03
N TYR A 78 -3.97 -7.56 -12.07
CA TYR A 78 -3.78 -6.12 -12.10
C TYR A 78 -2.87 -5.66 -13.25
N ALA A 79 -1.76 -6.37 -13.51
CA ALA A 79 -0.89 -6.11 -14.66
C ALA A 79 -1.63 -6.30 -16.00
N PHE A 80 -2.46 -7.34 -16.11
CA PHE A 80 -3.29 -7.59 -17.28
C PHE A 80 -4.30 -6.46 -17.52
N GLN A 81 -4.90 -5.92 -16.47
CA GLN A 81 -5.80 -4.76 -16.56
C GLN A 81 -5.08 -3.51 -17.12
N LEU A 82 -3.83 -3.26 -16.68
CA LEU A 82 -3.02 -2.17 -17.22
C LEU A 82 -2.58 -2.41 -18.68
N ALA A 83 -2.28 -3.67 -19.03
CA ALA A 83 -1.99 -4.03 -20.43
C ALA A 83 -3.21 -3.78 -21.35
N CYS A 84 -4.41 -4.13 -20.89
CA CYS A 84 -5.64 -3.83 -21.61
C CYS A 84 -5.84 -2.32 -21.82
N ASP A 85 -5.57 -1.51 -20.78
CA ASP A 85 -5.64 -0.05 -20.89
C ASP A 85 -4.66 0.50 -21.93
N LEU A 86 -3.41 0.00 -21.93
CA LEU A 86 -2.41 0.36 -22.95
C LEU A 86 -2.86 0.00 -24.37
N LEU A 87 -3.38 -1.20 -24.57
CA LEU A 87 -3.83 -1.65 -25.89
C LEU A 87 -5.04 -0.91 -26.40
N ILE A 88 -6.04 -0.65 -25.53
CA ILE A 88 -7.22 0.13 -25.90
C ILE A 88 -6.82 1.56 -26.22
N HIS A 89 -5.91 2.17 -25.45
CA HIS A 89 -5.40 3.50 -25.74
C HIS A 89 -4.62 3.51 -27.05
N SER A 90 -3.82 2.49 -27.35
CA SER A 90 -3.13 2.35 -28.63
C SER A 90 -4.11 2.28 -29.81
N ALA A 91 -5.21 1.55 -29.67
CA ALA A 91 -6.25 1.49 -30.69
C ALA A 91 -6.94 2.86 -30.89
N LEU A 92 -7.18 3.60 -29.80
CA LEU A 92 -7.73 4.96 -29.89
C LEU A 92 -6.76 5.89 -30.66
N LEU A 93 -5.46 5.84 -30.33
CA LEU A 93 -4.43 6.61 -31.03
C LEU A 93 -4.35 6.21 -32.51
N TYR A 94 -4.41 4.92 -32.83
CA TYR A 94 -4.38 4.44 -34.20
C TYR A 94 -5.45 5.10 -35.08
N TYR A 95 -6.68 5.21 -34.59
CA TYR A 95 -7.80 5.81 -35.30
C TYR A 95 -7.84 7.35 -35.23
N SER A 96 -6.97 7.97 -34.44
CA SER A 96 -6.96 9.42 -34.23
C SER A 96 -5.64 10.10 -34.57
N GLY A 97 -4.86 9.54 -35.52
CA GLY A 97 -3.65 10.17 -36.08
C GLY A 97 -2.34 9.54 -35.62
N GLY A 98 -2.38 8.41 -34.93
CA GLY A 98 -1.19 7.62 -34.58
C GLY A 98 -0.19 8.35 -33.70
N SER A 99 1.07 8.31 -34.07
CA SER A 99 2.19 8.93 -33.34
C SER A 99 2.13 10.47 -33.29
N THR A 100 1.41 11.10 -34.24
CA THR A 100 1.23 12.56 -34.23
C THR A 100 0.09 13.04 -33.34
N ASN A 101 -0.64 12.11 -32.73
CA ASN A 101 -1.71 12.45 -31.80
C ASN A 101 -1.13 13.04 -30.50
N PRO A 102 -1.61 14.19 -30.04
CA PRO A 102 -1.13 14.85 -28.82
C PRO A 102 -1.28 14.01 -27.54
N PHE A 103 -2.20 13.04 -27.55
CA PHE A 103 -2.45 12.17 -26.38
C PHE A 103 -1.49 10.99 -26.25
N VAL A 104 -0.45 10.89 -27.08
CA VAL A 104 0.61 9.89 -26.95
C VAL A 104 1.27 9.90 -25.55
N SER A 105 1.45 11.08 -24.97
CA SER A 105 2.02 11.21 -23.61
C SER A 105 1.21 10.50 -22.52
N TYR A 106 -0.05 10.12 -22.76
CA TYR A 106 -0.83 9.34 -21.82
C TYR A 106 -0.25 7.94 -21.55
N TYR A 107 0.58 7.38 -22.43
CA TYR A 107 1.31 6.12 -22.14
C TYR A 107 2.09 6.17 -20.82
N LEU A 108 2.55 7.36 -20.42
CA LEU A 108 3.27 7.53 -19.16
C LEU A 108 2.42 7.24 -17.93
N VAL A 109 1.10 7.44 -18.01
CA VAL A 109 0.19 7.25 -16.86
C VAL A 109 0.13 5.78 -16.41
N PRO A 110 -0.26 4.81 -17.25
CA PRO A 110 -0.29 3.41 -16.84
C PRO A 110 1.10 2.86 -16.50
N LEU A 111 2.17 3.36 -17.14
CA LEU A 111 3.54 2.97 -16.81
C LEU A 111 3.98 3.49 -15.44
N ALA A 112 3.67 4.73 -15.09
CA ALA A 112 3.94 5.28 -13.76
C ALA A 112 3.16 4.53 -12.67
N ILE A 113 1.89 4.21 -12.93
CA ILE A 113 1.08 3.39 -12.03
C ILE A 113 1.71 2.01 -11.84
N ALA A 114 2.11 1.33 -12.93
CA ALA A 114 2.76 0.03 -12.87
C ALA A 114 4.07 0.07 -12.06
N ALA A 115 4.92 1.08 -12.30
CA ALA A 115 6.20 1.23 -11.63
C ALA A 115 6.09 1.37 -10.11
N VAL A 116 4.99 1.96 -9.62
CA VAL A 116 4.78 2.19 -8.19
C VAL A 116 4.06 1.02 -7.51
N THR A 117 3.22 0.27 -8.25
CA THR A 117 2.28 -0.69 -7.64
C THR A 117 2.60 -2.15 -7.90
N LEU A 118 3.41 -2.43 -8.92
CA LEU A 118 3.73 -3.80 -9.33
C LEU A 118 5.22 -4.11 -9.13
N PRO A 119 5.58 -5.39 -8.94
CA PRO A 119 6.96 -5.84 -9.04
C PRO A 119 7.60 -5.41 -10.36
N TRP A 120 8.90 -5.13 -10.32
CA TRP A 120 9.66 -4.56 -11.45
C TRP A 120 9.52 -5.33 -12.76
N ILE A 121 9.33 -6.66 -12.69
CA ILE A 121 9.20 -7.52 -13.88
C ILE A 121 7.95 -7.19 -14.69
N TYR A 122 6.81 -6.95 -14.03
CA TYR A 122 5.57 -6.55 -14.71
C TYR A 122 5.68 -5.14 -15.30
N SER A 123 6.33 -4.22 -14.60
CA SER A 123 6.59 -2.86 -15.09
C SER A 123 7.47 -2.89 -16.34
N LEU A 124 8.49 -3.75 -16.37
CA LEU A 124 9.36 -3.95 -17.54
C LEU A 124 8.57 -4.49 -18.75
N VAL A 125 7.72 -5.51 -18.52
CA VAL A 125 6.87 -6.09 -19.58
C VAL A 125 5.90 -5.06 -20.14
N LEU A 126 5.24 -4.28 -19.26
CA LEU A 126 4.32 -3.21 -19.68
C LEU A 126 5.04 -2.09 -20.43
N SER A 127 6.26 -1.74 -20.02
CA SER A 127 7.09 -0.76 -20.73
C SER A 127 7.48 -1.27 -22.12
N GLY A 128 7.86 -2.53 -22.24
CA GLY A 128 8.10 -3.18 -23.52
C GLY A 128 6.86 -3.19 -24.42
N LEU A 129 5.69 -3.52 -23.86
CA LEU A 129 4.42 -3.51 -24.58
C LEU A 129 4.08 -2.09 -25.09
N ALA A 130 4.23 -1.06 -24.25
CA ALA A 130 3.99 0.33 -24.64
C ALA A 130 4.96 0.78 -25.74
N LEU A 131 6.24 0.41 -25.64
CA LEU A 131 7.24 0.74 -26.65
C LEU A 131 6.94 0.08 -28.00
N VAL A 132 6.56 -1.19 -27.99
CA VAL A 132 6.15 -1.92 -29.21
C VAL A 132 4.90 -1.29 -29.81
N ALA A 133 3.88 -1.03 -28.99
CA ALA A 133 2.64 -0.41 -29.44
C ALA A 133 2.88 0.98 -30.06
N TYR A 134 3.70 1.81 -29.41
CA TYR A 134 4.07 3.12 -29.94
C TYR A 134 4.91 3.01 -31.23
N SER A 135 5.86 2.05 -31.30
CA SER A 135 6.65 1.82 -32.52
C SER A 135 5.77 1.38 -33.71
N LEU A 136 4.74 0.58 -33.46
CA LEU A 136 3.75 0.23 -34.49
C LEU A 136 2.97 1.46 -34.96
N LEU A 137 2.60 2.37 -34.05
CA LEU A 137 1.90 3.62 -34.38
C LEU A 137 2.77 4.60 -35.20
N LEU A 138 4.10 4.49 -35.17
CA LEU A 138 4.99 5.26 -36.04
C LEU A 138 4.89 4.83 -37.50
N VAL A 139 4.62 3.54 -37.74
CA VAL A 139 4.60 2.94 -39.08
C VAL A 139 3.17 2.83 -39.63
N GLN A 140 2.22 2.48 -38.75
CA GLN A 140 0.84 2.19 -39.14
C GLN A 140 -0.12 2.99 -38.28
N PHE A 141 -0.89 3.86 -38.92
CA PHE A 141 -1.98 4.61 -38.29
C PHE A 141 -3.00 5.04 -39.36
N TYR A 142 -4.20 5.38 -38.93
CA TYR A 142 -5.22 5.93 -39.81
C TYR A 142 -4.86 7.39 -40.17
N PRO A 143 -4.56 7.71 -41.45
CA PRO A 143 -4.14 9.05 -41.84
C PRO A 143 -5.30 10.05 -41.70
N LEU A 144 -5.01 11.17 -41.06
CA LEU A 144 -5.95 12.26 -40.94
C LEU A 144 -5.65 13.31 -42.01
N GLU A 145 -6.60 13.50 -42.92
CA GLU A 145 -6.56 14.61 -43.91
C GLU A 145 -7.01 15.90 -43.22
N THR A 146 -6.09 16.69 -42.70
CA THR A 146 -6.37 17.95 -42.01
C THR A 146 -5.75 19.11 -42.74
N LEU A 147 -6.41 20.30 -42.70
CA LEU A 147 -5.80 21.55 -43.14
C LEU A 147 -4.59 21.88 -42.24
N PRO A 148 -3.42 22.24 -42.80
CA PRO A 148 -2.17 22.40 -42.04
C PRO A 148 -2.30 23.36 -40.86
N LEU A 149 -2.95 24.49 -41.02
CA LEU A 149 -3.10 25.51 -39.99
C LEU A 149 -3.97 25.06 -38.77
N ALA A 150 -5.04 24.32 -39.05
CA ALA A 150 -5.89 23.76 -37.98
C ALA A 150 -5.18 22.62 -37.24
N ARG A 151 -4.33 21.85 -37.90
CA ARG A 151 -3.54 20.77 -37.33
C ARG A 151 -2.58 21.27 -36.28
N ASP A 152 -1.78 22.32 -36.58
CA ASP A 152 -0.75 22.82 -35.66
C ASP A 152 -1.36 23.37 -34.38
N THR A 153 -2.46 24.14 -34.52
CA THR A 153 -3.15 24.71 -33.35
C THR A 153 -3.77 23.60 -32.46
N MET A 154 -4.48 22.66 -33.04
CA MET A 154 -5.09 21.54 -32.31
C MET A 154 -4.02 20.63 -31.64
N GLN A 155 -2.88 20.43 -32.33
CA GLN A 155 -1.78 19.66 -31.80
C GLN A 155 -1.20 20.32 -30.54
N VAL A 156 -0.96 21.63 -30.55
CA VAL A 156 -0.41 22.38 -29.40
C VAL A 156 -1.36 22.32 -28.19
N TYR A 157 -2.64 22.64 -28.37
CA TYR A 157 -3.62 22.58 -27.29
C TYR A 157 -3.86 21.15 -26.78
N GLY A 158 -3.89 20.17 -27.69
CA GLY A 158 -4.03 18.77 -27.33
C GLY A 158 -2.83 18.25 -26.54
N MET A 159 -1.60 18.63 -26.92
CA MET A 159 -0.38 18.28 -26.15
C MET A 159 -0.41 18.91 -24.77
N TRP A 160 -0.76 20.19 -24.67
CA TRP A 160 -0.91 20.84 -23.37
C TRP A 160 -1.92 20.13 -22.46
N LEU A 161 -3.11 19.84 -22.99
CA LEU A 161 -4.16 19.13 -22.26
C LEU A 161 -3.72 17.72 -21.83
N SER A 162 -3.05 16.99 -22.73
CA SER A 162 -2.54 15.64 -22.45
C SER A 162 -1.47 15.64 -21.34
N ILE A 163 -0.54 16.59 -21.38
CA ILE A 163 0.49 16.75 -20.34
C ILE A 163 -0.16 17.15 -19.02
N ALA A 164 -1.10 18.10 -19.03
CA ALA A 164 -1.80 18.54 -17.82
C ALA A 164 -2.58 17.37 -17.17
N LEU A 165 -3.29 16.59 -17.98
CA LEU A 165 -4.03 15.41 -17.51
C LEU A 165 -3.07 14.34 -16.96
N ALA A 166 -2.00 14.01 -17.67
CA ALA A 166 -1.01 13.06 -17.24
C ALA A 166 -0.33 13.49 -15.93
N ALA A 167 0.07 14.77 -15.83
CA ALA A 167 0.66 15.33 -14.63
C ALA A 167 -0.30 15.25 -13.45
N ALA A 168 -1.57 15.63 -13.63
CA ALA A 168 -2.58 15.57 -12.57
C ALA A 168 -2.79 14.13 -12.06
N VAL A 169 -2.95 13.16 -12.98
CA VAL A 169 -3.18 11.76 -12.63
C VAL A 169 -1.95 11.16 -11.93
N ILE A 170 -0.74 11.37 -12.47
CA ILE A 170 0.51 10.86 -11.88
C ILE A 170 0.72 11.46 -10.48
N THR A 171 0.54 12.79 -10.35
CA THR A 171 0.72 13.48 -9.06
C THR A 171 -0.29 12.98 -8.03
N PHE A 172 -1.56 12.87 -8.41
CA PHE A 172 -2.60 12.34 -7.52
C PHE A 172 -2.26 10.91 -7.05
N PHE A 173 -1.87 10.05 -7.99
CA PHE A 173 -1.55 8.65 -7.66
C PHE A 173 -0.29 8.55 -6.79
N ALA A 174 0.79 9.26 -7.15
CA ALA A 174 2.04 9.28 -6.40
C ALA A 174 1.83 9.84 -4.98
N ALA A 175 1.08 10.93 -4.83
CA ALA A 175 0.76 11.50 -3.52
C ALA A 175 -0.01 10.52 -2.62
N ARG A 176 -1.01 9.83 -3.19
CA ARG A 176 -1.77 8.81 -2.45
C ARG A 176 -0.92 7.61 -2.03
N MET A 177 -0.03 7.15 -2.92
CA MET A 177 0.89 6.05 -2.58
C MET A 177 1.91 6.46 -1.51
N ALA A 178 2.47 7.68 -1.62
CA ALA A 178 3.40 8.20 -0.63
C ALA A 178 2.73 8.31 0.77
N GLU A 179 1.48 8.76 0.82
CA GLU A 179 0.72 8.82 2.08
C GLU A 179 0.49 7.43 2.67
N GLU A 180 0.13 6.45 1.85
CA GLU A 180 -0.08 5.07 2.30
C GLU A 180 1.21 4.44 2.84
N LEU A 181 2.35 4.64 2.16
CA LEU A 181 3.66 4.17 2.62
C LEU A 181 4.04 4.81 3.97
N ARG A 182 3.85 6.12 4.13
CA ARG A 182 4.10 6.83 5.40
C ARG A 182 3.26 6.27 6.54
N ARG A 183 1.97 6.00 6.29
CA ARG A 183 1.10 5.37 7.28
C ARG A 183 1.59 3.97 7.67
N GLN A 184 2.00 3.15 6.70
CA GLN A 184 2.53 1.82 6.98
C GLN A 184 3.84 1.88 7.80
N GLU A 185 4.72 2.84 7.52
CA GLU A 185 5.95 3.06 8.28
C GLU A 185 5.65 3.48 9.72
N GLN A 186 4.70 4.39 9.93
CA GLN A 186 4.25 4.79 11.27
C GLN A 186 3.71 3.60 12.06
N TRP A 187 2.78 2.83 11.49
CA TRP A 187 2.22 1.63 12.12
C TRP A 187 3.29 0.57 12.46
N ARG A 188 4.30 0.42 11.61
CA ARG A 188 5.43 -0.48 11.89
C ARG A 188 6.31 0.05 13.01
N GLY A 189 6.52 1.36 13.06
CA GLY A 189 7.26 2.02 14.13
C GLY A 189 6.59 1.81 15.49
N GLU A 190 5.29 2.10 15.60
CA GLU A 190 4.49 1.93 16.81
C GLU A 190 4.52 0.48 17.31
N ARG A 191 4.28 -0.50 16.44
CA ARG A 191 4.34 -1.92 16.79
C ARG A 191 5.72 -2.37 17.26
N ARG A 192 6.78 -1.84 16.66
CA ARG A 192 8.14 -2.17 17.07
C ARG A 192 8.45 -1.61 18.44
N GLU A 193 8.03 -0.39 18.73
CA GLU A 193 8.20 0.24 20.04
C GLU A 193 7.42 -0.51 21.12
N GLU A 194 6.18 -0.90 20.86
CA GLU A 194 5.36 -1.74 21.74
C GLU A 194 6.03 -3.09 22.00
N SER A 195 6.51 -3.78 20.97
CA SER A 195 7.22 -5.05 21.10
C SER A 195 8.52 -4.94 21.93
N LEU A 196 9.29 -3.86 21.75
CA LEU A 196 10.50 -3.62 22.55
C LEU A 196 10.15 -3.35 24.02
N ARG A 197 9.06 -2.65 24.28
CA ARG A 197 8.57 -2.40 25.64
C ARG A 197 8.14 -3.69 26.34
N ASP A 198 7.42 -4.55 25.63
CA ASP A 198 7.00 -5.85 26.15
C ASP A 198 8.20 -6.76 26.45
N GLU A 199 9.21 -6.76 25.56
CA GLU A 199 10.45 -7.49 25.75
C GLU A 199 11.22 -6.98 26.97
N GLN A 200 11.30 -5.67 27.18
CA GLN A 200 11.92 -5.07 28.36
C GLN A 200 11.18 -5.43 29.65
N LEU A 201 9.86 -5.38 29.65
CA LEU A 201 9.05 -5.79 30.80
C LEU A 201 9.26 -7.25 31.14
N LEU A 202 9.29 -8.13 30.15
CA LEU A 202 9.55 -9.56 30.34
C LEU A 202 10.95 -9.81 30.89
N ALA A 203 11.96 -9.10 30.39
CA ALA A 203 13.33 -9.21 30.88
C ALA A 203 13.44 -8.80 32.35
N VAL A 204 12.82 -7.68 32.75
CA VAL A 204 12.79 -7.21 34.12
C VAL A 204 12.05 -8.20 35.03
N ALA A 205 10.91 -8.72 34.60
CA ALA A 205 10.14 -9.71 35.35
C ALA A 205 10.94 -11.02 35.54
N THR A 206 11.61 -11.49 34.48
CA THR A 206 12.45 -12.69 34.56
C THR A 206 13.64 -12.50 35.51
N GLN A 207 14.27 -11.32 35.46
CA GLN A 207 15.39 -10.99 36.36
C GLN A 207 14.93 -10.86 37.81
N ALA A 208 13.78 -10.26 38.07
CA ALA A 208 13.18 -10.16 39.39
C ALA A 208 12.84 -11.55 39.96
N ALA A 209 12.24 -12.43 39.16
CA ALA A 209 11.93 -13.80 39.55
C ALA A 209 13.20 -14.61 39.87
N GLY A 210 14.25 -14.47 39.05
CA GLY A 210 15.55 -15.08 39.30
C GLY A 210 16.19 -14.61 40.62
N ALA A 211 16.23 -13.30 40.85
CA ALA A 211 16.75 -12.71 42.07
C ALA A 211 15.94 -13.13 43.31
N ALA A 212 14.62 -13.21 43.21
CA ALA A 212 13.76 -13.68 44.29
C ALA A 212 14.04 -15.15 44.65
N HIS A 213 14.28 -15.99 43.65
CA HIS A 213 14.64 -17.40 43.86
C HIS A 213 16.03 -17.55 44.53
N GLU A 214 17.03 -16.81 44.04
CA GLU A 214 18.39 -16.84 44.58
C GLU A 214 18.47 -16.27 46.02
N LEU A 215 17.69 -15.22 46.34
CA LEU A 215 17.62 -14.68 47.69
C LEU A 215 16.74 -15.51 48.63
N GLY A 216 15.76 -16.21 48.12
CA GLY A 216 14.89 -17.09 48.90
C GLY A 216 15.62 -18.25 49.59
N THR A 217 16.67 -18.80 48.94
CA THR A 217 17.48 -19.88 49.45
C THR A 217 18.28 -19.46 50.71
N PRO A 218 19.11 -18.39 50.73
CA PRO A 218 19.83 -17.95 51.91
C PRO A 218 18.92 -17.52 53.06
N LEU A 219 17.79 -16.84 52.73
CA LEU A 219 16.80 -16.47 53.74
C LEU A 219 16.15 -17.71 54.40
N SER A 220 15.94 -18.78 53.66
CA SER A 220 15.46 -20.05 54.22
C SER A 220 16.48 -20.69 55.13
N THR A 221 17.77 -20.70 54.75
CA THR A 221 18.86 -21.20 55.59
C THR A 221 18.99 -20.39 56.89
N MET A 222 18.94 -19.05 56.81
CA MET A 222 18.93 -18.17 58.01
C MET A 222 17.77 -18.50 58.92
N SER A 223 16.56 -18.71 58.37
CA SER A 223 15.37 -19.05 59.18
C SER A 223 15.54 -20.38 59.93
N VAL A 224 16.20 -21.38 59.29
CA VAL A 224 16.47 -22.68 59.96
C VAL A 224 17.50 -22.50 61.08
N LEU A 225 18.61 -21.81 60.80
CA LEU A 225 19.66 -21.56 61.79
C LEU A 225 19.13 -20.78 63.00
N ILE A 226 18.32 -19.75 62.78
CA ILE A 226 17.69 -19.00 63.92
C ILE A 226 16.83 -19.93 64.75
N ASN A 227 16.03 -20.80 64.12
CA ASN A 227 15.20 -21.76 64.87
C ASN A 227 16.03 -22.78 65.67
N GLU A 228 17.11 -23.31 65.12
CA GLU A 228 18.03 -24.21 65.83
C GLU A 228 18.66 -23.50 67.03
N MET A 229 19.20 -22.28 66.83
CA MET A 229 19.80 -21.49 67.92
C MET A 229 18.78 -21.18 69.03
N ARG A 230 17.50 -20.96 68.72
CA ARG A 230 16.43 -20.76 69.73
C ARG A 230 16.12 -22.02 70.53
N GLN A 231 16.32 -23.19 69.94
CA GLN A 231 16.11 -24.47 70.66
C GLN A 231 17.29 -24.82 71.56
N ASP A 232 18.51 -24.47 71.14
CA ASP A 232 19.75 -24.89 71.88
C ASP A 232 20.12 -23.92 73.00
N HIS A 233 19.69 -22.64 72.93
CA HIS A 233 20.07 -21.59 73.88
C HIS A 233 18.85 -21.03 74.60
N HIS A 234 18.91 -21.00 75.95
CA HIS A 234 17.81 -20.63 76.81
C HIS A 234 18.02 -19.25 77.50
N ASP A 235 19.07 -18.52 77.14
CA ASP A 235 19.32 -17.18 77.65
C ASP A 235 18.15 -16.20 77.19
N PRO A 236 17.49 -15.51 78.15
CA PRO A 236 16.33 -14.66 77.82
C PRO A 236 16.65 -13.52 76.83
N GLN A 237 17.85 -12.92 76.94
CA GLN A 237 18.25 -11.80 76.10
C GLN A 237 18.54 -12.27 74.66
N LEU A 238 19.20 -13.42 74.54
CA LEU A 238 19.44 -14.05 73.23
C LEU A 238 18.14 -14.50 72.54
N GLN A 239 17.19 -14.99 73.31
CA GLN A 239 15.86 -15.37 72.77
C GLN A 239 15.09 -14.17 72.19
N GLU A 240 15.19 -13.00 72.82
CA GLU A 240 14.59 -11.76 72.32
C GLU A 240 15.22 -11.30 71.00
N ASP A 241 16.58 -11.30 70.94
CA ASP A 241 17.35 -10.96 69.74
C ASP A 241 17.06 -11.91 68.56
N LEU A 242 16.97 -13.20 68.82
CA LEU A 242 16.67 -14.22 67.80
C LEU A 242 15.19 -14.08 67.30
N ALA A 243 14.26 -13.66 68.14
CA ALA A 243 12.89 -13.40 67.73
C ALA A 243 12.83 -12.22 66.75
N ILE A 244 13.58 -11.13 67.03
CA ILE A 244 13.67 -9.96 66.14
C ILE A 244 14.26 -10.35 64.80
N LEU A 245 15.34 -11.14 64.77
CA LEU A 245 15.97 -11.63 63.53
C LEU A 245 15.02 -12.51 62.70
N GLN A 246 14.24 -13.36 63.38
CA GLN A 246 13.25 -14.22 62.72
C GLN A 246 12.18 -13.41 62.02
N ASP A 247 11.67 -12.35 62.69
CA ASP A 247 10.67 -11.45 62.12
C ASP A 247 11.25 -10.68 60.91
N GLN A 248 12.50 -10.24 60.95
CA GLN A 248 13.16 -9.59 59.82
C GLN A 248 13.32 -10.53 58.61
N VAL A 249 13.75 -11.75 58.84
CA VAL A 249 13.88 -12.77 57.77
C VAL A 249 12.51 -13.09 57.17
N LYS A 250 11.46 -13.17 57.98
CA LYS A 250 10.09 -13.38 57.53
C LYS A 250 9.59 -12.20 56.69
N LEU A 251 9.84 -10.96 57.11
CA LEU A 251 9.49 -9.76 56.35
C LEU A 251 10.20 -9.74 55.02
N CYS A 252 11.51 -10.01 54.95
CA CYS A 252 12.27 -10.12 53.71
C CYS A 252 11.67 -11.16 52.73
N LYS A 253 11.30 -12.34 53.24
CA LYS A 253 10.63 -13.38 52.45
C LYS A 253 9.29 -12.90 51.86
N GLN A 254 8.49 -12.23 52.66
CA GLN A 254 7.20 -11.70 52.22
C GLN A 254 7.36 -10.62 51.13
N THR A 255 8.33 -9.72 51.32
CA THR A 255 8.63 -8.69 50.30
C THR A 255 9.10 -9.29 48.98
N LEU A 256 9.94 -10.32 49.02
CA LEU A 256 10.39 -11.06 47.83
C LEU A 256 9.22 -11.77 47.11
N GLN A 257 8.30 -12.34 47.86
CA GLN A 257 7.10 -12.98 47.29
C GLN A 257 6.12 -12.01 46.62
N GLN A 258 6.13 -10.73 47.00
CA GLN A 258 5.32 -9.69 46.36
C GLN A 258 5.94 -9.12 45.08
N LEU A 259 7.25 -9.38 44.87
CA LEU A 259 7.99 -8.92 43.69
C LEU A 259 7.85 -9.86 42.49
N VAL A 260 7.35 -11.07 42.69
CA VAL A 260 7.17 -12.13 41.67
C VAL A 260 5.67 -12.37 41.47
#